data_d0b8c6b7b56dcead328b5419b22868bd
#
_entry.id   d0b8c6b7b56dcead328b5419b22868bd
#
_cell.length_a   1.000
_cell.length_b   1.000
_cell.length_c   1.000
_cell.angle_alpha   90.00
_cell.angle_beta   90.00
_cell.angle_gamma   90.00
#
_symmetry.space_group_name_H-M   'P 1'
#
loop_
_entity.id
_entity.type
_entity.pdbx_description
1 polymer ?
#
loop_
_entity_poly.entity_id
_entity_poly.type
_entity_poly.pdbx_seq_one_letter_code
_entity_poly.pdbx_strand_id
1 'polypeptide(L)'
;MTKLGIIEAGDVHNSLCKEYGTYFDMIQKWLEPSLRPEKSFNVLSYKNEILPNPNLADFWIISGSRHGVYDDLPWIKPLMEFILKCNSEKVPILGICFGHQVIAQAMGGQVMKSRNGWGIGVQKYHLKTDVNWFSTFPKMGVEKVHSYKGFAFHQDQILKLPPSARVISG
;
A
#
# COMPACT_ATOMS: atom_id res chain seq x y z
N MET A 1 -4.22 15.01 -17.05
CA MET A 1 -5.25 15.04 -15.98
C MET A 1 -5.19 13.70 -15.25
N THR A 2 -4.77 13.69 -13.98
CA THR A 2 -4.48 12.44 -13.26
C THR A 2 -5.71 11.91 -12.52
N LYS A 3 -6.03 10.64 -12.73
CA LYS A 3 -7.10 9.91 -12.03
C LYS A 3 -6.50 8.96 -11.01
N LEU A 4 -6.93 9.05 -9.77
CA LEU A 4 -6.48 8.21 -8.66
C LEU A 4 -7.58 7.25 -8.26
N GLY A 5 -7.25 5.96 -8.16
CA GLY A 5 -8.09 4.97 -7.49
C GLY A 5 -7.57 4.67 -6.08
N ILE A 6 -8.44 4.64 -5.10
CA ILE A 6 -8.12 4.23 -3.72
C ILE A 6 -9.02 3.05 -3.37
N ILE A 7 -8.40 1.96 -2.94
CA ILE A 7 -9.10 0.76 -2.47
C ILE A 7 -8.92 0.69 -0.96
N GLU A 8 -10.02 0.84 -0.23
CA GLU A 8 -10.04 0.64 1.21
C GLU A 8 -10.18 -0.86 1.50
N ALA A 9 -9.15 -1.44 2.08
CA ALA A 9 -9.08 -2.85 2.48
C ALA A 9 -9.47 -3.07 3.96
N GLY A 10 -9.96 -2.05 4.62
CA GLY A 10 -10.39 -2.08 6.00
C GLY A 10 -11.03 -0.76 6.42
N ASP A 11 -11.63 -0.77 7.59
CA ASP A 11 -12.19 0.40 8.23
C ASP A 11 -11.23 1.03 9.25
N VAL A 12 -11.34 2.33 9.42
CA VAL A 12 -10.67 3.05 10.49
C VAL A 12 -11.51 2.94 11.75
N HIS A 13 -10.87 2.69 12.91
CA HIS A 13 -11.61 2.64 14.18
C HIS A 13 -12.41 3.93 14.42
N ASN A 14 -13.65 3.80 14.89
CA ASN A 14 -14.61 4.90 14.99
C ASN A 14 -14.08 6.14 15.72
N SER A 15 -13.25 5.97 16.76
CA SER A 15 -12.65 7.10 17.49
C SER A 15 -11.66 7.90 16.63
N LEU A 16 -10.93 7.24 15.74
CA LEU A 16 -9.96 7.87 14.85
C LEU A 16 -10.62 8.41 13.58
N CYS A 17 -11.66 7.72 13.09
CA CYS A 17 -12.39 8.15 11.91
C CYS A 17 -13.05 9.53 12.08
N LYS A 18 -13.49 9.87 13.30
CA LYS A 18 -14.04 11.20 13.61
C LYS A 18 -13.02 12.34 13.47
N GLU A 19 -11.76 12.06 13.74
CA GLU A 19 -10.69 13.05 13.74
C GLU A 19 -9.92 13.07 12.39
N TYR A 20 -9.67 11.91 11.83
CA TYR A 20 -8.78 11.75 10.66
C TYR A 20 -9.52 11.36 9.36
N GLY A 21 -10.80 11.02 9.44
CA GLY A 21 -11.57 10.51 8.29
C GLY A 21 -11.32 9.02 8.02
N THR A 22 -11.72 8.58 6.85
CA THR A 22 -11.48 7.23 6.33
C THR A 22 -10.05 7.09 5.79
N TYR A 23 -9.66 5.89 5.39
CA TYR A 23 -8.39 5.73 4.67
C TYR A 23 -8.36 6.53 3.37
N PHE A 24 -9.48 6.66 2.68
CA PHE A 24 -9.61 7.50 1.50
C PHE A 24 -9.25 8.96 1.80
N ASP A 25 -9.83 9.53 2.85
CA ASP A 25 -9.58 10.92 3.27
C ASP A 25 -8.10 11.13 3.65
N MET A 26 -7.56 10.21 4.45
CA MET A 26 -6.16 10.28 4.89
C MET A 26 -5.17 10.17 3.73
N ILE A 27 -5.41 9.27 2.77
CA ILE A 27 -4.55 9.10 1.60
C ILE A 27 -4.60 10.34 0.70
N GLN A 28 -5.77 10.91 0.46
CA GLN A 28 -5.89 12.14 -0.31
C GLN A 28 -5.12 13.29 0.35
N LYS A 29 -5.32 13.49 1.66
CA LYS A 29 -4.61 14.52 2.43
C LYS A 29 -3.10 14.30 2.42
N TRP A 30 -2.64 13.05 2.51
CA TRP A 30 -1.21 12.73 2.43
C TRP A 30 -0.60 13.05 1.07
N LEU A 31 -1.35 12.85 -0.02
CA LEU A 31 -0.88 13.13 -1.38
C LEU A 31 -0.93 14.62 -1.73
N GLU A 32 -1.83 15.39 -1.15
CA GLU A 32 -2.15 16.77 -1.54
C GLU A 32 -0.91 17.70 -1.72
N PRO A 33 0.14 17.61 -0.89
CA PRO A 33 1.34 18.44 -1.08
C PRO A 33 2.11 18.14 -2.37
N SER A 34 1.99 16.92 -2.91
CA SER A 34 2.79 16.45 -4.04
C SER A 34 1.94 16.13 -5.28
N LEU A 35 0.70 15.76 -5.07
CA LEU A 35 -0.21 15.34 -6.13
C LEU A 35 -1.65 15.74 -5.80
N ARG A 36 -2.28 16.48 -6.72
CA ARG A 36 -3.71 16.79 -6.68
C ARG A 36 -4.38 16.10 -7.87
N PRO A 37 -4.98 14.91 -7.66
CA PRO A 37 -5.70 14.25 -8.73
C PRO A 37 -6.91 15.08 -9.16
N GLU A 38 -7.19 15.12 -10.45
CA GLU A 38 -8.41 15.76 -10.96
C GLU A 38 -9.66 14.99 -10.54
N LYS A 39 -9.53 13.67 -10.46
CA LYS A 39 -10.61 12.78 -10.04
C LYS A 39 -10.05 11.65 -9.18
N SER A 40 -10.73 11.40 -8.06
CA SER A 40 -10.46 10.25 -7.20
C SER A 40 -11.66 9.31 -7.15
N PHE A 41 -11.38 8.01 -7.16
CA PHE A 41 -12.37 6.95 -7.02
C PHE A 41 -12.12 6.22 -5.70
N ASN A 42 -13.15 5.99 -4.91
CA ASN A 42 -13.08 5.17 -3.70
C ASN A 42 -13.80 3.84 -3.93
N VAL A 43 -13.17 2.75 -3.51
CA VAL A 43 -13.76 1.41 -3.55
C VAL A 43 -13.60 0.75 -2.19
N LEU A 44 -14.71 0.42 -1.55
CA LEU A 44 -14.74 -0.22 -0.23
C LEU A 44 -14.66 -1.75 -0.39
N SER A 45 -13.47 -2.26 -0.74
CA SER A 45 -13.25 -3.69 -0.98
C SER A 45 -13.64 -4.54 0.23
N TYR A 46 -13.32 -4.09 1.45
CA TYR A 46 -13.69 -4.78 2.69
C TYR A 46 -15.21 -4.88 2.93
N LYS A 47 -16.02 -4.14 2.18
CA LYS A 47 -17.48 -4.25 2.15
C LYS A 47 -18.01 -5.05 0.97
N ASN A 48 -17.14 -5.76 0.27
CA ASN A 48 -17.44 -6.53 -0.95
C ASN A 48 -17.94 -5.67 -2.13
N GLU A 49 -17.57 -4.39 -2.19
CA GLU A 49 -17.81 -3.60 -3.39
C GLU A 49 -17.06 -4.20 -4.58
N ILE A 50 -17.72 -4.18 -5.73
CA ILE A 50 -17.15 -4.70 -6.97
C ILE A 50 -15.99 -3.83 -7.40
N LEU A 51 -14.82 -4.44 -7.57
CA LEU A 51 -13.64 -3.77 -8.07
C LEU A 51 -13.82 -3.41 -9.55
N PRO A 52 -13.54 -2.16 -9.95
CA PRO A 52 -13.77 -1.69 -11.30
C PRO A 52 -12.72 -2.22 -12.28
N ASN A 53 -12.83 -1.79 -13.56
CA ASN A 53 -11.73 -2.01 -14.49
C ASN A 53 -10.49 -1.22 -14.03
N PRO A 54 -9.28 -1.80 -13.99
CA PRO A 54 -8.06 -1.11 -13.61
C PRO A 54 -7.81 0.21 -14.35
N ASN A 55 -8.13 0.27 -15.64
CA ASN A 55 -7.94 1.46 -16.47
C ASN A 55 -8.91 2.62 -16.17
N LEU A 56 -9.80 2.47 -15.17
CA LEU A 56 -10.63 3.58 -14.68
C LEU A 56 -9.78 4.70 -14.06
N ALA A 57 -8.64 4.34 -13.47
CA ALA A 57 -7.66 5.26 -12.90
C ALA A 57 -6.27 5.08 -13.53
N ASP A 58 -5.44 6.12 -13.47
CA ASP A 58 -4.07 6.07 -13.96
C ASP A 58 -3.15 5.31 -13.01
N PHE A 59 -3.53 5.22 -11.73
CA PHE A 59 -2.88 4.38 -10.73
C PHE A 59 -3.82 4.14 -9.53
N TRP A 60 -3.51 3.09 -8.75
CA TRP A 60 -4.27 2.68 -7.59
C TRP A 60 -3.44 2.67 -6.32
N ILE A 61 -4.08 3.00 -5.19
CA ILE A 61 -3.50 2.85 -3.86
C ILE A 61 -4.39 1.90 -3.06
N ILE A 62 -3.80 0.87 -2.46
CA ILE A 62 -4.50 -0.06 -1.56
C ILE A 62 -4.11 0.28 -0.13
N SER A 63 -5.10 0.53 0.72
CA SER A 63 -4.92 0.94 2.11
C SER A 63 -4.38 -0.17 3.00
N GLY A 64 -4.08 0.18 4.24
CA GLY A 64 -3.91 -0.76 5.33
C GLY A 64 -5.19 -1.48 5.70
N SER A 65 -5.06 -2.57 6.47
CA SER A 65 -6.15 -3.34 7.05
C SER A 65 -5.71 -3.96 8.37
N ARG A 66 -6.66 -4.29 9.24
CA ARG A 66 -6.44 -5.12 10.43
C ARG A 66 -6.41 -6.62 10.11
N HIS A 67 -6.82 -6.99 8.91
CA HIS A 67 -6.89 -8.38 8.45
C HIS A 67 -5.55 -8.87 7.90
N GLY A 68 -5.33 -10.18 7.98
CA GLY A 68 -4.23 -10.84 7.27
C GLY A 68 -4.65 -11.19 5.84
N VAL A 69 -3.69 -11.23 4.92
CA VAL A 69 -3.95 -11.60 3.52
C VAL A 69 -4.36 -13.07 3.34
N TYR A 70 -4.17 -13.87 4.37
CA TYR A 70 -4.51 -15.28 4.46
C TYR A 70 -5.84 -15.53 5.19
N ASP A 71 -6.54 -14.48 5.63
CA ASP A 71 -7.87 -14.61 6.25
C ASP A 71 -8.88 -15.05 5.18
N ASP A 72 -9.82 -15.93 5.60
CA ASP A 72 -10.89 -16.40 4.71
C ASP A 72 -12.02 -15.37 4.63
N LEU A 73 -11.75 -14.27 3.93
CA LEU A 73 -12.68 -13.18 3.73
C LEU A 73 -13.03 -13.03 2.24
N PRO A 74 -14.31 -12.86 1.90
CA PRO A 74 -14.80 -12.95 0.52
C PRO A 74 -14.22 -11.88 -0.42
N TRP A 75 -13.73 -10.76 0.12
CA TRP A 75 -13.17 -9.65 -0.65
C TRP A 75 -11.66 -9.79 -0.96
N ILE A 76 -10.94 -10.66 -0.25
CA ILE A 76 -9.47 -10.76 -0.42
C ILE A 76 -9.11 -11.38 -1.78
N LYS A 77 -9.79 -12.47 -2.17
CA LYS A 77 -9.52 -13.10 -3.46
C LYS A 77 -9.85 -12.19 -4.65
N PRO A 78 -11.00 -11.53 -4.73
CA PRO A 78 -11.27 -10.52 -5.76
C PRO A 78 -10.22 -9.40 -5.80
N LEU A 79 -9.74 -8.93 -4.65
CA LEU A 79 -8.69 -7.93 -4.59
C LEU A 79 -7.37 -8.44 -5.18
N MET A 80 -6.99 -9.69 -4.91
CA MET A 80 -5.81 -10.30 -5.53
C MET A 80 -5.96 -10.43 -7.05
N GLU A 81 -7.13 -10.82 -7.53
CA GLU A 81 -7.43 -10.89 -8.97
C GLU A 81 -7.34 -9.51 -9.63
N PHE A 82 -7.84 -8.47 -8.97
CA PHE A 82 -7.69 -7.09 -9.43
C PHE A 82 -6.22 -6.66 -9.52
N ILE A 83 -5.41 -6.99 -8.52
CA ILE A 83 -3.95 -6.71 -8.51
C ILE A 83 -3.27 -7.37 -9.70
N LEU A 84 -3.57 -8.66 -9.96
CA LEU A 84 -3.03 -9.38 -11.12
C LEU A 84 -3.45 -8.74 -12.45
N LYS A 85 -4.69 -8.27 -12.53
CA LYS A 85 -5.20 -7.56 -13.70
C LYS A 85 -4.50 -6.22 -13.90
N CYS A 86 -4.31 -5.43 -12.84
CA CYS A 86 -3.51 -4.20 -12.90
C CYS A 86 -2.09 -4.48 -13.42
N ASN A 87 -1.45 -5.54 -12.93
CA ASN A 87 -0.10 -5.91 -13.37
C ASN A 87 -0.07 -6.29 -14.86
N SER A 88 -1.04 -7.07 -15.34
CA SER A 88 -1.12 -7.48 -16.75
C SER A 88 -1.40 -6.29 -17.67
N GLU A 89 -2.19 -5.33 -17.23
CA GLU A 89 -2.55 -4.11 -17.96
C GLU A 89 -1.55 -2.96 -17.75
N LYS A 90 -0.48 -3.20 -16.94
CA LYS A 90 0.57 -2.21 -16.60
C LYS A 90 0.04 -0.96 -15.91
N VAL A 91 -1.06 -1.08 -15.18
CA VAL A 91 -1.59 -0.01 -14.32
C VAL A 91 -0.83 -0.02 -12.99
N PRO A 92 -0.16 1.09 -12.62
CA PRO A 92 0.61 1.15 -11.38
C PRO A 92 -0.24 0.97 -10.13
N ILE A 93 0.30 0.25 -9.14
CA ILE A 93 -0.33 0.05 -7.83
C ILE A 93 0.67 0.37 -6.73
N LEU A 94 0.23 1.09 -5.70
CA LEU A 94 0.94 1.29 -4.44
C LEU A 94 0.17 0.58 -3.31
N GLY A 95 0.87 -0.17 -2.48
CA GLY A 95 0.28 -0.80 -1.28
C GLY A 95 0.82 -0.21 0.01
N ILE A 96 -0.07 0.10 0.95
CA ILE A 96 0.26 0.59 2.29
C ILE A 96 -0.03 -0.52 3.30
N CYS A 97 0.97 -0.97 4.07
CA CYS A 97 0.84 -2.02 5.09
C CYS A 97 0.20 -3.30 4.54
N PHE A 98 -1.07 -3.60 4.86
CA PHE A 98 -1.81 -4.71 4.27
C PHE A 98 -1.80 -4.65 2.73
N GLY A 99 -1.98 -3.45 2.15
CA GLY A 99 -1.91 -3.28 0.69
C GLY A 99 -0.58 -3.76 0.09
N HIS A 100 0.55 -3.47 0.75
CA HIS A 100 1.86 -3.98 0.35
C HIS A 100 1.92 -5.52 0.45
N GLN A 101 1.35 -6.08 1.53
CA GLN A 101 1.33 -7.52 1.75
C GLN A 101 0.46 -8.25 0.74
N VAL A 102 -0.76 -7.74 0.44
CA VAL A 102 -1.67 -8.38 -0.52
C VAL A 102 -1.13 -8.31 -1.95
N ILE A 103 -0.42 -7.24 -2.32
CA ILE A 103 0.29 -7.18 -3.61
C ILE A 103 1.36 -8.27 -3.67
N ALA A 104 2.18 -8.40 -2.62
CA ALA A 104 3.20 -9.44 -2.58
C ALA A 104 2.59 -10.85 -2.66
N GLN A 105 1.53 -11.12 -1.92
CA GLN A 105 0.83 -12.41 -1.94
C GLN A 105 0.24 -12.70 -3.33
N ALA A 106 -0.46 -11.75 -3.93
CA ALA A 106 -1.05 -11.90 -5.27
C ALA A 106 0.00 -12.17 -6.35
N MET A 107 1.18 -11.55 -6.25
CA MET A 107 2.27 -11.68 -7.21
C MET A 107 3.16 -12.93 -7.00
N GLY A 108 2.74 -13.88 -6.13
CA GLY A 108 3.43 -15.15 -5.89
C GLY A 108 4.48 -15.11 -4.77
N GLY A 109 4.44 -14.09 -3.93
CA GLY A 109 5.15 -14.05 -2.66
C GLY A 109 4.44 -14.84 -1.57
N GLN A 110 4.97 -14.79 -0.35
CA GLN A 110 4.38 -15.42 0.83
C GLN A 110 4.37 -14.45 2.00
N VAL A 111 3.20 -14.22 2.56
CA VAL A 111 2.99 -13.39 3.75
C VAL A 111 2.57 -14.26 4.91
N MET A 112 3.16 -14.04 6.08
CA MET A 112 2.82 -14.76 7.30
C MET A 112 3.01 -13.84 8.52
N LYS A 113 2.42 -14.24 9.64
CA LYS A 113 2.69 -13.61 10.93
C LYS A 113 4.17 -13.74 11.29
N SER A 114 4.76 -12.64 11.73
CA SER A 114 6.14 -12.64 12.22
C SER A 114 6.26 -13.51 13.46
N ARG A 115 7.29 -14.36 13.52
CA ARG A 115 7.63 -15.12 14.73
C ARG A 115 8.04 -14.24 15.89
N ASN A 116 8.49 -13.01 15.61
CA ASN A 116 8.89 -12.02 16.62
C ASN A 116 7.72 -11.20 17.15
N GLY A 117 6.48 -11.51 16.73
CA GLY A 117 5.29 -10.76 17.13
C GLY A 117 5.11 -9.42 16.42
N TRP A 118 4.57 -8.44 17.14
CA TRP A 118 4.25 -7.14 16.62
C TRP A 118 5.48 -6.23 16.47
N GLY A 119 5.63 -5.64 15.29
CA GLY A 119 6.52 -4.51 15.05
C GLY A 119 5.76 -3.20 15.31
N ILE A 120 6.02 -2.55 16.45
CA ILE A 120 5.34 -1.31 16.84
C ILE A 120 6.37 -0.22 17.14
N GLY A 121 6.10 0.99 16.65
CA GLY A 121 6.90 2.18 16.95
C GLY A 121 7.81 2.62 15.81
N VAL A 122 8.75 3.50 16.13
CA VAL A 122 9.69 4.04 15.13
C VAL A 122 10.75 3.00 14.80
N GLN A 123 10.78 2.59 13.54
CA GLN A 123 11.79 1.70 12.98
C GLN A 123 12.74 2.47 12.07
N LYS A 124 14.01 2.06 12.03
CA LYS A 124 15.00 2.58 11.10
C LYS A 124 15.15 1.60 9.95
N TYR A 125 14.90 2.09 8.75
CA TYR A 125 15.01 1.33 7.52
C TYR A 125 16.27 1.76 6.75
N HIS A 126 17.03 0.79 6.25
CA HIS A 126 18.21 1.03 5.45
C HIS A 126 17.89 0.79 3.97
N LEU A 127 18.32 1.70 3.11
CA LEU A 127 18.23 1.50 1.66
C LEU A 127 19.23 0.43 1.25
N LYS A 128 18.75 -0.60 0.56
CA LYS A 128 19.55 -1.74 0.09
C LYS A 128 20.03 -1.58 -1.35
N THR A 129 19.40 -0.66 -2.08
CA THR A 129 19.74 -0.38 -3.49
C THR A 129 19.69 1.11 -3.74
N ASP A 130 20.58 1.60 -4.60
CA ASP A 130 20.45 2.96 -5.14
C ASP A 130 19.20 2.99 -6.04
N VAL A 131 18.24 3.81 -5.65
CA VAL A 131 17.03 4.07 -6.44
C VAL A 131 17.06 5.53 -6.89
N ASN A 132 17.18 5.73 -8.18
CA ASN A 132 17.39 7.06 -8.78
C ASN A 132 16.26 8.05 -8.41
N TRP A 133 15.05 7.57 -8.17
CA TRP A 133 13.93 8.42 -7.78
C TRP A 133 14.01 8.92 -6.33
N PHE A 134 14.80 8.31 -5.43
CA PHE A 134 15.10 8.87 -4.11
C PHE A 134 15.98 10.11 -4.18
N SER A 135 16.84 10.23 -5.20
CA SER A 135 17.69 11.40 -5.41
C SER A 135 16.92 12.60 -5.99
N THR A 136 15.70 12.39 -6.49
CA THR A 136 14.85 13.45 -7.05
C THR A 136 14.00 14.19 -6.00
N PHE A 137 14.19 13.93 -4.69
CA PHE A 137 13.61 14.75 -3.64
C PHE A 137 14.49 15.99 -3.33
N PRO A 138 14.45 17.05 -4.15
CA PRO A 138 15.41 18.16 -4.09
C PRO A 138 15.23 19.05 -2.86
N LYS A 139 14.14 18.88 -2.11
CA LYS A 139 13.79 19.75 -0.96
C LYS A 139 14.42 19.33 0.36
N MET A 140 15.12 18.21 0.44
CA MET A 140 15.69 17.74 1.71
C MET A 140 17.20 18.00 1.85
N GLY A 141 17.89 18.57 0.85
CA GLY A 141 19.33 18.91 0.95
C GLY A 141 20.24 17.72 1.26
N VAL A 142 19.78 16.49 0.98
CA VAL A 142 20.49 15.25 1.33
C VAL A 142 21.10 14.67 0.08
N GLU A 143 22.41 14.72 -0.05
CA GLU A 143 23.12 14.18 -1.23
C GLU A 143 22.97 12.68 -1.42
N LYS A 144 22.73 11.89 -0.35
CA LYS A 144 22.34 10.47 -0.41
C LYS A 144 21.57 10.08 0.86
N VAL A 145 20.34 9.62 0.72
CA VAL A 145 19.59 9.01 1.82
C VAL A 145 19.98 7.54 1.93
N HIS A 146 20.74 7.19 2.97
CA HIS A 146 21.10 5.79 3.25
C HIS A 146 20.11 5.07 4.17
N SER A 147 19.36 5.82 4.94
CA SER A 147 18.33 5.29 5.84
C SER A 147 17.26 6.32 6.14
N TYR A 148 16.08 5.86 6.52
CA TYR A 148 15.00 6.71 7.02
C TYR A 148 14.34 6.07 8.24
N LYS A 149 13.60 6.88 8.99
CA LYS A 149 12.78 6.40 10.11
C LYS A 149 11.31 6.43 9.69
N GLY A 150 10.59 5.35 9.98
CA GLY A 150 9.16 5.24 9.74
C GLY A 150 8.46 4.59 10.92
N PHE A 151 7.18 4.89 11.11
CA PHE A 151 6.36 4.18 12.06
C PHE A 151 5.98 2.81 11.50
N ALA A 152 6.20 1.76 12.30
CA ALA A 152 5.71 0.42 12.06
C ALA A 152 4.53 0.13 12.99
N PHE A 153 3.51 -0.51 12.45
CA PHE A 153 2.39 -1.06 13.21
C PHE A 153 1.84 -2.27 12.46
N HIS A 154 2.56 -3.37 12.52
CA HIS A 154 2.18 -4.60 11.82
C HIS A 154 2.74 -5.83 12.54
N GLN A 155 2.06 -6.95 12.39
CA GLN A 155 2.54 -8.26 12.81
C GLN A 155 2.98 -9.12 11.62
N ASP A 156 2.33 -8.93 10.47
CA ASP A 156 2.56 -9.73 9.29
C ASP A 156 3.77 -9.24 8.50
N GLN A 157 4.49 -10.18 7.90
CA GLN A 157 5.70 -9.91 7.12
C GLN A 157 5.70 -10.73 5.82
N ILE A 158 6.35 -10.18 4.79
CA ILE A 158 6.62 -10.90 3.56
C ILE A 158 7.85 -11.76 3.78
N LEU A 159 7.66 -13.08 3.91
CA LEU A 159 8.75 -14.04 4.12
C LEU A 159 9.42 -14.46 2.81
N LYS A 160 8.64 -14.54 1.74
CA LYS A 160 9.14 -14.84 0.40
C LYS A 160 8.70 -13.75 -0.55
N LEU A 161 9.68 -13.14 -1.21
CA LEU A 161 9.39 -12.11 -2.21
C LEU A 161 8.73 -12.72 -3.46
N PRO A 162 7.85 -11.97 -4.13
CA PRO A 162 7.44 -12.31 -5.49
C PRO A 162 8.66 -12.45 -6.41
N PRO A 163 8.63 -13.35 -7.42
CA PRO A 163 9.76 -13.57 -8.33
C PRO A 163 10.26 -12.31 -9.04
N SER A 164 9.36 -11.36 -9.32
CA SER A 164 9.65 -10.09 -10.00
C SER A 164 9.99 -8.92 -9.06
N ALA A 165 9.94 -9.14 -7.74
CA ALA A 165 10.15 -8.08 -6.76
C ALA A 165 11.60 -7.97 -6.32
N ARG A 166 11.98 -6.76 -5.92
CA ARG A 166 13.26 -6.48 -5.26
C ARG A 166 13.05 -5.69 -3.97
N VAL A 167 13.88 -5.96 -2.96
CA VAL A 167 13.89 -5.17 -1.73
C VAL A 167 14.64 -3.87 -1.98
N ILE A 168 13.96 -2.76 -1.76
CA ILE A 168 14.56 -1.43 -1.84
C ILE A 168 15.06 -1.00 -0.47
N SER A 169 14.32 -1.35 0.58
CA SER A 169 14.62 -0.96 1.96
C SER A 169 14.18 -2.04 2.94
N GLY A 170 14.89 -2.15 4.05
CA GLY A 170 14.55 -3.06 5.14
C GLY A 170 15.55 -2.99 6.30
#